data_8e535c4d95aaf4958d13856fe17681c5
#
_entry.id   8e535c4d95aaf4958d13856fe17681c5
#
_cell.length_a   1.000
_cell.length_b   1.000
_cell.length_c   1.000
_cell.angle_alpha   90.00
_cell.angle_beta   90.00
_cell.angle_gamma   90.00
#
_symmetry.space_group_name_H-M   'P 1'
#
loop_
_entity.id
_entity.type
_entity.pdbx_description
1 polymer ?
#
loop_
_entity_poly.entity_id
_entity_poly.type
_entity_poly.pdbx_seq_one_letter_code
_entity_poly.pdbx_strand_id
1 'polypeptide(L)'
;MTNWREISKEAAFVSHRLIGWIYWDPDAINAYTKLGIPDGFGYYVTSRAGLLGKAGSDSVSAAYYSIHPEFVHASYKLLNEHAGVEDAIKVRDAAVSNGLKKYAPDICEELASMNEVLWDAAKSLPISGRVLYAAQLGHRRLDDPLIDAWLAVNCIREWRGDTHWAMLMAEGITGVQAGILDGARRSYEEDWLPRSRGADDETISTAYADLEKRGLAREQTVNQSGIAYRQSLEDKLDDTSSLAWRHLGETFSKNFIGLINKVGDTFLGRIDETGGTKWMPAARRLNDSPES
;
A
#
# COMPACT_ATOMS: atom_id res chain seq x y z
N MET A 1 12.78 27.53 2.25
CA MET A 1 12.58 26.38 3.16
C MET A 1 12.14 25.18 2.36
N THR A 2 12.64 24.00 2.67
CA THR A 2 12.26 22.76 1.98
C THR A 2 10.80 22.42 2.26
N ASN A 3 10.02 22.14 1.20
CA ASN A 3 8.62 21.69 1.35
C ASN A 3 8.60 20.17 1.58
N TRP A 4 8.69 19.77 2.84
CA TRP A 4 8.74 18.36 3.22
C TRP A 4 7.41 17.61 3.00
N ARG A 5 6.28 18.31 3.06
CA ARG A 5 4.97 17.71 2.73
C ARG A 5 4.96 17.27 1.26
N GLU A 6 5.39 18.12 0.35
CA GLU A 6 5.42 17.79 -1.08
C GLU A 6 6.42 16.67 -1.39
N ILE A 7 7.61 16.68 -0.76
CA ILE A 7 8.56 15.57 -0.89
C ILE A 7 7.95 14.26 -0.37
N SER A 8 7.28 14.28 0.78
CA SER A 8 6.63 13.09 1.35
C SER A 8 5.52 12.55 0.45
N LYS A 9 4.69 13.43 -0.10
CA LYS A 9 3.63 13.08 -1.04
C LYS A 9 4.19 12.43 -2.31
N GLU A 10 5.16 13.05 -2.96
CA GLU A 10 5.79 12.52 -4.16
C GLU A 10 6.54 11.20 -3.89
N ALA A 11 7.25 11.11 -2.78
CA ALA A 11 7.93 9.89 -2.39
C ALA A 11 6.96 8.75 -2.05
N ALA A 12 5.82 9.05 -1.43
CA ALA A 12 4.76 8.07 -1.21
C ALA A 12 4.17 7.58 -2.54
N PHE A 13 3.91 8.49 -3.48
CA PHE A 13 3.40 8.17 -4.80
C PHE A 13 4.33 7.21 -5.54
N VAL A 14 5.62 7.51 -5.65
CA VAL A 14 6.58 6.64 -6.35
C VAL A 14 6.83 5.33 -5.59
N SER A 15 6.80 5.35 -4.26
CA SER A 15 6.91 4.13 -3.44
C SER A 15 5.72 3.18 -3.68
N HIS A 16 4.51 3.70 -3.86
CA HIS A 16 3.35 2.87 -4.20
C HIS A 16 3.50 2.20 -5.57
N ARG A 17 4.11 2.86 -6.54
CA ARG A 17 4.44 2.29 -7.85
C ARG A 17 5.51 1.21 -7.73
N LEU A 18 6.63 1.51 -7.06
CA LEU A 18 7.75 0.57 -6.87
C LEU A 18 7.36 -0.69 -6.09
N ILE A 19 6.46 -0.57 -5.13
CA ILE A 19 6.07 -1.70 -4.26
C ILE A 19 4.80 -2.38 -4.77
N GLY A 20 3.79 -1.61 -5.21
CA GLY A 20 2.44 -2.10 -5.43
C GLY A 20 2.26 -2.98 -6.65
N TRP A 21 3.07 -2.83 -7.67
CA TRP A 21 2.95 -3.60 -8.92
C TRP A 21 3.00 -5.11 -8.70
N ILE A 22 3.78 -5.57 -7.72
CA ILE A 22 3.97 -6.99 -7.43
C ILE A 22 2.66 -7.72 -7.08
N TYR A 23 1.68 -7.01 -6.56
CA TYR A 23 0.40 -7.62 -6.17
C TYR A 23 -0.50 -7.97 -7.36
N TRP A 24 -0.24 -7.37 -8.52
CA TRP A 24 -1.00 -7.59 -9.76
C TRP A 24 -0.13 -8.07 -10.92
N ASP A 25 1.17 -8.25 -10.71
CA ASP A 25 2.05 -8.77 -11.77
C ASP A 25 1.67 -10.22 -12.12
N PRO A 26 1.41 -10.54 -13.41
CA PRO A 26 1.02 -11.89 -13.83
C PRO A 26 2.04 -12.96 -13.46
N ASP A 27 3.34 -12.63 -13.55
CA ASP A 27 4.40 -13.58 -13.23
C ASP A 27 4.43 -13.90 -11.72
N ALA A 28 4.19 -12.88 -10.87
CA ALA A 28 4.09 -13.03 -9.43
C ALA A 28 2.84 -13.85 -9.03
N ILE A 29 1.68 -13.50 -9.60
CA ILE A 29 0.42 -14.23 -9.37
C ILE A 29 0.60 -15.72 -9.76
N ASN A 30 1.19 -16.00 -10.92
CA ASN A 30 1.46 -17.36 -11.37
C ASN A 30 2.44 -18.11 -10.45
N ALA A 31 3.44 -17.43 -9.91
CA ALA A 31 4.36 -18.02 -8.95
C ALA A 31 3.65 -18.44 -7.64
N TYR A 32 2.70 -17.62 -7.17
CA TYR A 32 1.86 -17.94 -6.01
C TYR A 32 0.88 -19.08 -6.30
N THR A 33 0.29 -19.11 -7.49
CA THR A 33 -0.60 -20.22 -7.92
C THR A 33 0.14 -21.55 -7.89
N LYS A 34 1.43 -21.57 -8.22
CA LYS A 34 2.27 -22.79 -8.12
C LYS A 34 2.50 -23.27 -6.68
N LEU A 35 2.30 -22.43 -5.68
CA LEU A 35 2.26 -22.84 -4.27
C LEU A 35 0.91 -23.51 -3.88
N GLY A 36 -0.05 -23.57 -4.79
CA GLY A 36 -1.39 -24.08 -4.53
C GLY A 36 -2.39 -23.01 -4.08
N ILE A 37 -1.99 -21.71 -4.10
CA ILE A 37 -2.88 -20.59 -3.79
C ILE A 37 -3.57 -20.17 -5.09
N PRO A 38 -4.90 -20.46 -5.26
CA PRO A 38 -5.60 -20.25 -6.53
C PRO A 38 -5.54 -18.79 -6.99
N ASP A 39 -5.23 -18.57 -8.27
CA ASP A 39 -5.25 -17.26 -8.95
C ASP A 39 -4.52 -16.14 -8.18
N GLY A 40 -3.55 -16.50 -7.35
CA GLY A 40 -2.87 -15.53 -6.48
C GLY A 40 -3.78 -14.97 -5.37
N PHE A 41 -4.96 -15.55 -5.16
CA PHE A 41 -5.88 -15.13 -4.10
C PHE A 41 -5.16 -15.12 -2.75
N GLY A 42 -5.26 -14.02 -2.04
CA GLY A 42 -4.54 -13.84 -0.79
C GLY A 42 -3.09 -13.38 -0.92
N TYR A 43 -2.54 -13.27 -2.14
CA TYR A 43 -1.18 -12.77 -2.34
C TYR A 43 -0.95 -11.42 -1.66
N TYR A 44 -1.87 -10.48 -1.84
CA TYR A 44 -1.79 -9.15 -1.22
C TYR A 44 -1.72 -9.24 0.31
N VAL A 45 -2.57 -10.05 0.93
CA VAL A 45 -2.58 -10.25 2.39
C VAL A 45 -1.31 -10.96 2.85
N THR A 46 -0.99 -12.07 2.20
CA THR A 46 0.15 -12.91 2.58
C THR A 46 1.49 -12.22 2.47
N SER A 47 1.73 -11.51 1.37
CA SER A 47 3.01 -10.83 1.11
C SER A 47 3.27 -9.65 2.07
N ARG A 48 2.21 -9.08 2.65
CA ARG A 48 2.30 -7.94 3.58
C ARG A 48 2.28 -8.37 5.04
N ALA A 49 1.34 -9.22 5.41
CA ALA A 49 1.06 -9.58 6.79
C ALA A 49 1.43 -11.02 7.16
N GLY A 50 1.89 -11.81 6.21
CA GLY A 50 2.28 -13.20 6.48
C GLY A 50 3.27 -13.35 7.63
N LEU A 51 4.16 -12.38 7.80
CA LEU A 51 5.12 -12.31 8.92
C LEU A 51 4.46 -12.20 10.31
N LEU A 52 3.19 -11.79 10.40
CA LEU A 52 2.39 -11.82 11.62
C LEU A 52 1.79 -13.20 11.90
N GLY A 53 2.00 -14.18 11.04
CA GLY A 53 1.26 -15.42 10.95
C GLY A 53 1.20 -16.27 12.23
N LYS A 54 2.22 -16.22 13.07
CA LYS A 54 2.22 -16.93 14.37
C LYS A 54 1.25 -16.34 15.40
N ALA A 55 0.75 -15.13 15.17
CA ALA A 55 -0.17 -14.46 16.06
C ALA A 55 -1.67 -14.78 15.78
N GLY A 56 -1.95 -15.59 14.75
CA GLY A 56 -3.29 -16.00 14.36
C GLY A 56 -3.97 -15.06 13.37
N SER A 57 -5.08 -15.54 12.78
CA SER A 57 -5.81 -14.83 11.71
C SER A 57 -6.40 -13.48 12.16
N ASP A 58 -6.84 -13.38 13.41
CA ASP A 58 -7.39 -12.12 13.94
C ASP A 58 -6.33 -11.02 14.04
N SER A 59 -5.09 -11.38 14.42
CA SER A 59 -3.97 -10.43 14.45
C SER A 59 -3.59 -9.97 13.04
N VAL A 60 -3.65 -10.87 12.06
CA VAL A 60 -3.45 -10.52 10.64
C VAL A 60 -4.57 -9.62 10.17
N SER A 61 -5.83 -9.93 10.50
CA SER A 61 -6.99 -9.11 10.15
C SER A 61 -6.92 -7.71 10.76
N ALA A 62 -6.53 -7.59 12.03
CA ALA A 62 -6.38 -6.32 12.72
C ALA A 62 -5.34 -5.38 12.08
N ALA A 63 -4.39 -5.92 11.30
CA ALA A 63 -3.42 -5.14 10.56
C ALA A 63 -3.99 -4.49 9.27
N TYR A 64 -5.22 -4.88 8.87
CA TYR A 64 -5.87 -4.38 7.65
C TYR A 64 -7.15 -3.60 7.97
N TYR A 65 -7.03 -2.32 8.13
CA TYR A 65 -8.14 -1.45 8.55
C TYR A 65 -9.30 -1.37 7.54
N SER A 66 -8.99 -1.41 6.25
CA SER A 66 -9.98 -1.16 5.18
C SER A 66 -10.33 -2.39 4.34
N ILE A 67 -9.88 -3.58 4.76
CA ILE A 67 -10.21 -4.84 4.10
C ILE A 67 -11.12 -5.64 5.02
N HIS A 68 -12.18 -6.22 4.46
CA HIS A 68 -13.14 -6.98 5.25
C HIS A 68 -12.45 -8.14 5.97
N PRO A 69 -12.67 -8.35 7.28
CA PRO A 69 -11.99 -9.39 8.06
C PRO A 69 -12.12 -10.80 7.47
N GLU A 70 -13.30 -11.16 6.95
CA GLU A 70 -13.51 -12.47 6.34
C GLU A 70 -12.63 -12.71 5.10
N PHE A 71 -12.39 -11.66 4.29
CA PHE A 71 -11.46 -11.76 3.17
C PHE A 71 -10.03 -12.00 3.65
N VAL A 72 -9.60 -11.32 4.71
CA VAL A 72 -8.27 -11.52 5.30
C VAL A 72 -8.16 -12.92 5.88
N HIS A 73 -9.18 -13.39 6.60
CA HIS A 73 -9.21 -14.74 7.18
C HIS A 73 -9.14 -15.82 6.11
N ALA A 74 -9.92 -15.69 5.03
CA ALA A 74 -9.91 -16.62 3.91
C ALA A 74 -8.55 -16.67 3.22
N SER A 75 -7.94 -15.51 2.97
CA SER A 75 -6.61 -15.39 2.38
C SER A 75 -5.54 -16.05 3.26
N TYR A 76 -5.58 -15.78 4.57
CA TYR A 76 -4.64 -16.36 5.51
C TYR A 76 -4.82 -17.88 5.68
N LYS A 77 -6.06 -18.36 5.66
CA LYS A 77 -6.37 -19.80 5.67
C LYS A 77 -5.76 -20.50 4.46
N LEU A 78 -5.98 -19.96 3.25
CA LEU A 78 -5.39 -20.52 2.03
C LEU A 78 -3.87 -20.61 2.13
N LEU A 79 -3.22 -19.57 2.66
CA LEU A 79 -1.77 -19.61 2.87
C LEU A 79 -1.36 -20.81 3.73
N ASN A 80 -2.01 -20.98 4.89
CA ASN A 80 -1.63 -22.04 5.84
C ASN A 80 -1.97 -23.45 5.36
N GLU A 81 -2.95 -23.58 4.47
CA GLU A 81 -3.34 -24.89 3.89
C GLU A 81 -2.40 -25.33 2.76
N HIS A 82 -1.80 -24.41 2.03
CA HIS A 82 -1.05 -24.71 0.79
C HIS A 82 0.44 -24.39 0.88
N ALA A 83 0.83 -23.42 1.70
CA ALA A 83 2.23 -23.01 1.81
C ALA A 83 2.54 -22.46 3.20
N GLY A 84 3.81 -22.48 3.58
CA GLY A 84 4.28 -21.76 4.76
C GLY A 84 4.49 -20.27 4.45
N VAL A 85 4.40 -19.43 5.47
CA VAL A 85 4.72 -18.00 5.36
C VAL A 85 6.09 -17.75 4.75
N GLU A 86 7.09 -18.54 5.16
CA GLU A 86 8.46 -18.40 4.67
C GLU A 86 8.57 -18.68 3.16
N ASP A 87 7.84 -19.70 2.66
CA ASP A 87 7.86 -20.03 1.24
C ASP A 87 7.13 -18.96 0.43
N ALA A 88 6.03 -18.44 0.93
CA ALA A 88 5.32 -17.33 0.30
C ALA A 88 6.20 -16.05 0.23
N ILE A 89 6.95 -15.73 1.27
CA ILE A 89 7.88 -14.61 1.28
C ILE A 89 9.05 -14.83 0.31
N LYS A 90 9.62 -16.04 0.24
CA LYS A 90 10.66 -16.36 -0.74
C LYS A 90 10.15 -16.19 -2.18
N VAL A 91 8.92 -16.65 -2.46
CA VAL A 91 8.30 -16.47 -3.78
C VAL A 91 8.09 -15.00 -4.10
N ARG A 92 7.62 -14.19 -3.14
CA ARG A 92 7.53 -12.73 -3.29
C ARG A 92 8.89 -12.12 -3.64
N ASP A 93 9.92 -12.41 -2.85
CA ASP A 93 11.24 -11.82 -3.01
C ASP A 93 11.86 -12.20 -4.38
N ALA A 94 11.70 -13.46 -4.78
CA ALA A 94 12.13 -13.92 -6.10
C ALA A 94 11.37 -13.24 -7.25
N ALA A 95 10.04 -13.08 -7.11
CA ALA A 95 9.21 -12.39 -8.09
C ALA A 95 9.59 -10.91 -8.21
N VAL A 96 9.86 -10.23 -7.09
CA VAL A 96 10.35 -8.84 -7.08
C VAL A 96 11.69 -8.73 -7.78
N SER A 97 12.69 -9.58 -7.43
CA SER A 97 14.01 -9.55 -8.05
C SER A 97 13.94 -9.74 -9.58
N ASN A 98 13.22 -10.78 -9.99
CA ASN A 98 13.06 -11.10 -11.40
C ASN A 98 12.34 -9.99 -12.15
N GLY A 99 11.28 -9.46 -11.58
CA GLY A 99 10.49 -8.42 -12.22
C GLY A 99 11.22 -7.08 -12.31
N LEU A 100 11.94 -6.65 -11.27
CA LEU A 100 12.77 -5.44 -11.32
C LEU A 100 13.81 -5.55 -12.45
N LYS A 101 14.55 -6.67 -12.52
CA LYS A 101 15.53 -6.91 -13.56
C LYS A 101 14.92 -6.99 -14.97
N LYS A 102 13.67 -7.46 -15.09
CA LYS A 102 12.96 -7.61 -16.36
C LYS A 102 12.33 -6.32 -16.86
N TYR A 103 11.65 -5.59 -15.97
CA TYR A 103 10.80 -4.46 -16.34
C TYR A 103 11.43 -3.09 -16.09
N ALA A 104 12.44 -3.03 -15.22
CA ALA A 104 13.10 -1.80 -14.81
C ALA A 104 14.62 -1.95 -14.65
N PRO A 105 15.34 -2.57 -15.63
CA PRO A 105 16.77 -2.83 -15.50
C PRO A 105 17.58 -1.56 -15.25
N ASP A 106 17.16 -0.44 -15.83
CA ASP A 106 17.89 0.84 -15.80
C ASP A 106 17.98 1.47 -14.41
N ILE A 107 17.14 1.04 -13.46
CA ILE A 107 17.18 1.56 -12.08
C ILE A 107 17.85 0.60 -11.10
N CYS A 108 18.09 -0.65 -11.47
CA CYS A 108 18.48 -1.71 -10.53
C CYS A 108 19.79 -1.39 -9.80
N GLU A 109 20.81 -0.95 -10.51
CA GLU A 109 22.12 -0.65 -9.91
C GLU A 109 22.02 0.56 -8.96
N GLU A 110 21.36 1.64 -9.41
CA GLU A 110 21.21 2.85 -8.61
C GLU A 110 20.35 2.58 -7.36
N LEU A 111 19.23 1.84 -7.50
CA LEU A 111 18.39 1.45 -6.36
C LEU A 111 19.16 0.57 -5.37
N ALA A 112 19.93 -0.41 -5.85
CA ALA A 112 20.75 -1.26 -5.01
C ALA A 112 21.80 -0.45 -4.23
N SER A 113 22.38 0.58 -4.85
CA SER A 113 23.36 1.47 -4.20
C SER A 113 22.75 2.31 -3.05
N MET A 114 21.45 2.52 -3.07
CA MET A 114 20.71 3.26 -2.02
C MET A 114 20.37 2.40 -0.78
N ASN A 115 20.64 1.10 -0.83
CA ASN A 115 20.17 0.11 0.15
C ASN A 115 20.41 0.49 1.61
N GLU A 116 21.67 0.71 2.01
CA GLU A 116 22.01 0.97 3.43
C GLU A 116 21.39 2.28 3.94
N VAL A 117 21.35 3.30 3.11
CA VAL A 117 20.77 4.61 3.47
C VAL A 117 19.25 4.51 3.63
N LEU A 118 18.57 3.74 2.77
CA LEU A 118 17.15 3.46 2.89
C LEU A 118 16.82 2.67 4.15
N TRP A 119 17.64 1.66 4.51
CA TRP A 119 17.45 0.91 5.75
C TRP A 119 17.72 1.76 7.00
N ASP A 120 18.69 2.65 6.97
CA ASP A 120 18.93 3.58 8.07
C ASP A 120 17.68 4.45 8.32
N ALA A 121 17.09 4.99 7.27
CA ALA A 121 15.83 5.72 7.37
C ALA A 121 14.67 4.85 7.86
N ALA A 122 14.51 3.64 7.31
CA ALA A 122 13.46 2.72 7.74
C ALA A 122 13.57 2.42 9.25
N LYS A 123 14.78 2.14 9.75
CA LYS A 123 15.03 1.82 11.17
C LYS A 123 14.88 3.02 12.10
N SER A 124 14.99 4.25 11.61
CA SER A 124 14.84 5.47 12.40
C SER A 124 13.38 5.75 12.80
N LEU A 125 12.41 5.11 12.15
CA LEU A 125 11.00 5.36 12.35
C LEU A 125 10.46 4.72 13.64
N PRO A 126 9.57 5.40 14.39
CA PRO A 126 8.99 4.84 15.60
C PRO A 126 8.08 3.64 15.31
N ILE A 127 8.28 2.55 16.04
CA ILE A 127 7.57 1.27 15.84
C ILE A 127 6.19 1.23 16.51
N SER A 128 5.97 2.00 17.57
CA SER A 128 4.77 1.92 18.39
C SER A 128 3.49 2.14 17.57
N GLY A 129 2.54 1.20 17.67
CA GLY A 129 1.24 1.24 16.99
C GLY A 129 1.32 0.96 15.47
N ARG A 130 2.44 0.41 14.97
CA ARG A 130 2.66 0.18 13.53
C ARG A 130 2.95 -1.29 13.25
N VAL A 131 1.88 -2.03 13.03
CA VAL A 131 1.91 -3.50 13.03
C VAL A 131 2.53 -4.06 11.75
N LEU A 132 2.11 -3.56 10.58
CA LEU A 132 2.66 -4.01 9.29
C LEU A 132 4.11 -3.58 9.11
N TYR A 133 4.42 -2.34 9.50
CA TYR A 133 5.80 -1.86 9.51
C TYR A 133 6.68 -2.73 10.42
N ALA A 134 6.24 -3.01 11.65
CA ALA A 134 6.98 -3.85 12.59
C ALA A 134 7.24 -5.25 12.03
N ALA A 135 6.24 -5.85 11.37
CA ALA A 135 6.38 -7.15 10.72
C ALA A 135 7.42 -7.10 9.60
N GLN A 136 7.38 -6.08 8.73
CA GLN A 136 8.35 -5.93 7.65
C GLN A 136 9.76 -5.61 8.18
N LEU A 137 9.87 -4.77 9.20
CA LEU A 137 11.15 -4.43 9.84
C LEU A 137 11.83 -5.65 10.47
N GLY A 138 11.04 -6.58 11.00
CA GLY A 138 11.51 -7.86 11.57
C GLY A 138 11.90 -8.91 10.52
N HIS A 139 11.68 -8.63 9.25
CA HIS A 139 12.10 -9.52 8.15
C HIS A 139 13.64 -9.57 8.09
N ARG A 140 14.15 -10.76 7.72
CA ARG A 140 15.59 -10.90 7.52
C ARG A 140 16.06 -10.04 6.36
N ARG A 141 17.13 -9.27 6.57
CA ARG A 141 17.87 -8.60 5.51
C ARG A 141 18.38 -9.63 4.48
N LEU A 142 18.34 -9.27 3.21
CA LEU A 142 18.74 -10.14 2.11
C LEU A 142 20.13 -9.77 1.57
N ASP A 143 20.87 -10.79 1.10
CA ASP A 143 22.21 -10.57 0.57
C ASP A 143 22.22 -9.85 -0.78
N ASP A 144 21.11 -9.94 -1.57
CA ASP A 144 20.94 -9.16 -2.81
C ASP A 144 20.54 -7.72 -2.48
N PRO A 145 21.40 -6.71 -2.66
CA PRO A 145 21.14 -5.33 -2.26
C PRO A 145 19.98 -4.69 -3.02
N LEU A 146 19.59 -5.18 -4.19
CA LEU A 146 18.45 -4.67 -4.94
C LEU A 146 17.15 -4.99 -4.21
N ILE A 147 16.96 -6.26 -3.82
CA ILE A 147 15.75 -6.68 -3.09
C ILE A 147 15.75 -6.12 -1.69
N ASP A 148 16.89 -6.05 -1.07
CA ASP A 148 17.02 -5.50 0.27
C ASP A 148 16.68 -3.99 0.29
N ALA A 149 17.04 -3.22 -0.75
CA ALA A 149 16.61 -1.83 -0.93
C ALA A 149 15.08 -1.73 -1.15
N TRP A 150 14.50 -2.62 -1.96
CA TRP A 150 13.05 -2.70 -2.14
C TRP A 150 12.32 -2.96 -0.81
N LEU A 151 12.84 -3.86 0.04
CA LEU A 151 12.30 -4.14 1.36
C LEU A 151 12.37 -2.93 2.29
N ALA A 152 13.47 -2.16 2.26
CA ALA A 152 13.58 -0.91 3.02
C ALA A 152 12.49 0.11 2.63
N VAL A 153 12.26 0.29 1.31
CA VAL A 153 11.16 1.14 0.81
C VAL A 153 9.80 0.59 1.23
N ASN A 154 9.61 -0.74 1.21
CA ASN A 154 8.38 -1.35 1.68
C ASN A 154 8.14 -1.10 3.18
N CYS A 155 9.18 -1.15 4.02
CA CYS A 155 9.07 -0.78 5.44
C CYS A 155 8.58 0.67 5.61
N ILE A 156 9.17 1.63 4.89
CA ILE A 156 8.77 3.05 4.94
C ILE A 156 7.31 3.20 4.49
N ARG A 157 6.91 2.51 3.42
CA ARG A 157 5.55 2.51 2.90
C ARG A 157 4.55 1.91 3.89
N GLU A 158 4.87 0.79 4.54
CA GLU A 158 3.99 0.19 5.55
C GLU A 158 3.89 1.08 6.81
N TRP A 159 4.97 1.76 7.19
CA TRP A 159 4.92 2.75 8.27
C TRP A 159 3.92 3.88 7.96
N ARG A 160 3.91 4.38 6.72
CA ARG A 160 2.90 5.36 6.27
C ARG A 160 1.50 4.77 6.30
N GLY A 161 1.34 3.52 5.85
CA GLY A 161 0.06 2.81 5.86
C GLY A 161 -0.52 2.65 7.26
N ASP A 162 0.28 2.17 8.21
CA ASP A 162 -0.13 2.03 9.62
C ASP A 162 -0.45 3.40 10.26
N THR A 163 0.31 4.45 9.89
CA THR A 163 0.03 5.81 10.34
C THR A 163 -1.32 6.30 9.81
N HIS A 164 -1.64 6.00 8.54
CA HIS A 164 -2.94 6.33 7.95
C HIS A 164 -4.10 5.67 8.71
N TRP A 165 -3.97 4.37 9.03
CA TRP A 165 -4.97 3.64 9.80
C TRP A 165 -5.17 4.24 11.20
N ALA A 166 -4.09 4.56 11.88
CA ALA A 166 -4.14 5.19 13.20
C ALA A 166 -4.86 6.56 13.15
N MET A 167 -4.62 7.35 12.13
CA MET A 167 -5.29 8.65 11.92
C MET A 167 -6.78 8.46 11.66
N LEU A 168 -7.18 7.53 10.79
CA LEU A 168 -8.59 7.24 10.52
C LEU A 168 -9.33 6.76 11.77
N MET A 169 -8.72 5.89 12.57
CA MET A 169 -9.29 5.44 13.86
C MET A 169 -9.48 6.61 14.82
N ALA A 170 -8.49 7.48 14.94
CA ALA A 170 -8.56 8.65 15.82
C ALA A 170 -9.65 9.66 15.39
N GLU A 171 -9.91 9.76 14.10
CA GLU A 171 -10.96 10.61 13.51
C GLU A 171 -12.33 9.92 13.50
N GLY A 172 -12.45 8.67 13.97
CA GLY A 172 -13.69 7.90 13.95
C GLY A 172 -14.21 7.60 12.54
N ILE A 173 -13.32 7.48 11.56
CA ILE A 173 -13.63 7.12 10.17
C ILE A 173 -13.39 5.63 9.98
N THR A 174 -14.42 4.86 9.61
CA THR A 174 -14.28 3.43 9.31
C THR A 174 -13.53 3.20 8.01
N GLY A 175 -13.06 1.96 7.79
CA GLY A 175 -12.40 1.58 6.53
C GLY A 175 -13.29 1.78 5.30
N VAL A 176 -14.61 1.52 5.44
CA VAL A 176 -15.60 1.73 4.38
C VAL A 176 -15.80 3.22 4.08
N GLN A 177 -15.98 4.04 5.12
CA GLN A 177 -16.09 5.49 4.97
C GLN A 177 -14.83 6.10 4.33
N ALA A 178 -13.65 5.62 4.73
CA ALA A 178 -12.38 6.06 4.13
C ALA A 178 -12.32 5.74 2.63
N GLY A 179 -12.83 4.57 2.23
CA GLY A 179 -12.93 4.17 0.82
C GLY A 179 -13.89 5.04 0.03
N ILE A 180 -15.08 5.32 0.55
CA ILE A 180 -16.09 6.20 -0.04
C ILE A 180 -15.51 7.62 -0.25
N LEU A 181 -14.93 8.19 0.80
CA LEU A 181 -14.34 9.53 0.75
C LEU A 181 -13.16 9.61 -0.24
N ASP A 182 -12.34 8.54 -0.36
CA ASP A 182 -11.23 8.51 -1.31
C ASP A 182 -11.71 8.32 -2.75
N GLY A 183 -12.77 7.53 -2.95
CA GLY A 183 -13.44 7.38 -4.24
C GLY A 183 -13.93 8.72 -4.78
N ALA A 184 -14.69 9.46 -3.96
CA ALA A 184 -15.17 10.80 -4.30
C ALA A 184 -14.02 11.78 -4.64
N ARG A 185 -12.96 11.79 -3.80
CA ARG A 185 -11.79 12.65 -4.03
C ARG A 185 -11.06 12.35 -5.34
N ARG A 186 -11.13 11.10 -5.81
CA ARG A 186 -10.48 10.62 -7.04
C ARG A 186 -11.39 10.63 -8.26
N SER A 187 -12.65 11.04 -8.10
CA SER A 187 -13.65 10.94 -9.15
C SER A 187 -13.90 9.52 -9.66
N TYR A 188 -13.75 8.53 -8.76
CA TYR A 188 -14.20 7.15 -8.99
C TYR A 188 -15.67 7.01 -8.59
N GLU A 189 -16.31 5.88 -8.93
CA GLU A 189 -17.54 5.47 -8.26
C GLU A 189 -17.22 5.33 -6.76
N GLU A 190 -17.92 6.08 -5.93
CA GLU A 190 -17.54 6.24 -4.52
C GLU A 190 -17.51 4.91 -3.75
N ASP A 191 -18.38 3.98 -4.10
CA ASP A 191 -18.51 2.67 -3.47
C ASP A 191 -17.63 1.57 -4.10
N TRP A 192 -16.95 1.85 -5.24
CA TRP A 192 -16.10 0.86 -5.90
C TRP A 192 -14.99 0.35 -4.98
N LEU A 193 -14.29 1.23 -4.29
CA LEU A 193 -13.17 0.84 -3.43
C LEU A 193 -13.62 0.03 -2.21
N PRO A 194 -14.67 0.41 -1.45
CA PRO A 194 -15.22 -0.43 -0.39
C PRO A 194 -15.70 -1.79 -0.89
N ARG A 195 -16.44 -1.84 -2.01
CA ARG A 195 -16.93 -3.11 -2.59
C ARG A 195 -15.79 -4.04 -2.98
N SER A 196 -14.75 -3.50 -3.59
CA SER A 196 -13.57 -4.28 -3.96
C SER A 196 -12.82 -4.88 -2.75
N ARG A 197 -13.16 -4.43 -1.54
CA ARG A 197 -12.59 -4.88 -0.26
C ARG A 197 -13.56 -5.69 0.59
N GLY A 198 -14.72 -6.05 0.03
CA GLY A 198 -15.70 -6.94 0.64
C GLY A 198 -16.86 -6.27 1.36
N ALA A 199 -17.04 -4.94 1.24
CA ALA A 199 -18.20 -4.27 1.81
C ALA A 199 -19.48 -4.61 1.02
N ASP A 200 -20.54 -4.95 1.73
CA ASP A 200 -21.89 -5.19 1.19
C ASP A 200 -22.74 -3.90 1.18
N ASP A 201 -23.97 -4.01 0.63
CA ASP A 201 -24.88 -2.88 0.48
C ASP A 201 -25.31 -2.30 1.84
N GLU A 202 -25.49 -3.12 2.86
CA GLU A 202 -25.89 -2.68 4.20
C GLU A 202 -24.78 -1.87 4.86
N THR A 203 -23.55 -2.36 4.79
CA THR A 203 -22.36 -1.69 5.30
C THR A 203 -22.11 -0.35 4.60
N ILE A 204 -22.29 -0.31 3.27
CA ILE A 204 -22.13 0.92 2.48
C ILE A 204 -23.23 1.93 2.83
N SER A 205 -24.49 1.50 2.91
CA SER A 205 -25.61 2.36 3.29
C SER A 205 -25.42 2.96 4.69
N THR A 206 -24.99 2.16 5.65
CA THR A 206 -24.67 2.60 7.01
C THR A 206 -23.54 3.63 7.01
N ALA A 207 -22.50 3.39 6.21
CA ALA A 207 -21.35 4.31 6.10
C ALA A 207 -21.78 5.68 5.54
N TYR A 208 -22.64 5.72 4.52
CA TYR A 208 -23.19 6.97 4.01
C TYR A 208 -24.06 7.70 5.03
N ALA A 209 -24.95 6.98 5.73
CA ALA A 209 -25.79 7.58 6.77
C ALA A 209 -24.96 8.26 7.88
N ASP A 210 -23.83 7.65 8.25
CA ASP A 210 -22.93 8.26 9.23
C ASP A 210 -22.13 9.45 8.67
N LEU A 211 -21.71 9.38 7.40
CA LEU A 211 -21.09 10.53 6.74
C LEU A 211 -22.05 11.70 6.59
N GLU A 212 -23.34 11.44 6.34
CA GLU A 212 -24.40 12.47 6.30
C GLU A 212 -24.61 13.14 7.66
N LYS A 213 -24.66 12.36 8.75
CA LYS A 213 -24.71 12.91 10.12
C LYS A 213 -23.53 13.84 10.43
N ARG A 214 -22.39 13.59 9.82
CA ARG A 214 -21.17 14.42 9.94
C ARG A 214 -21.14 15.60 8.96
N GLY A 215 -22.13 15.73 8.08
CA GLY A 215 -22.18 16.76 7.04
C GLY A 215 -21.19 16.56 5.89
N LEU A 216 -20.65 15.35 5.74
CA LEU A 216 -19.64 15.00 4.72
C LEU A 216 -20.26 14.39 3.46
N ALA A 217 -21.52 13.98 3.52
CA ALA A 217 -22.28 13.44 2.40
C ALA A 217 -23.72 13.95 2.45
N ARG A 218 -24.46 13.76 1.34
CA ARG A 218 -25.90 14.01 1.23
C ARG A 218 -26.48 13.12 0.15
N GLU A 219 -27.64 12.48 0.42
CA GLU A 219 -28.34 11.60 -0.53
C GLU A 219 -27.39 10.51 -1.11
N GLN A 220 -26.63 9.87 -0.21
CA GLN A 220 -25.63 8.86 -0.52
C GLN A 220 -24.55 9.34 -1.55
N THR A 221 -24.18 10.60 -1.47
CA THR A 221 -23.11 11.19 -2.29
C THR A 221 -22.22 12.08 -1.45
N VAL A 222 -20.92 11.94 -1.55
CA VAL A 222 -19.94 12.78 -0.84
C VAL A 222 -20.01 14.21 -1.38
N ASN A 223 -20.12 15.18 -0.49
CA ASN A 223 -20.14 16.58 -0.84
C ASN A 223 -18.74 17.22 -0.79
N GLN A 224 -18.63 18.50 -1.15
CA GLN A 224 -17.36 19.23 -1.16
C GLN A 224 -16.69 19.26 0.23
N SER A 225 -17.47 19.30 1.32
CA SER A 225 -16.92 19.22 2.68
C SER A 225 -16.27 17.86 2.96
N GLY A 226 -16.86 16.77 2.44
CA GLY A 226 -16.30 15.43 2.52
C GLY A 226 -15.00 15.28 1.74
N ILE A 227 -14.95 15.82 0.52
CA ILE A 227 -13.74 15.84 -0.32
C ILE A 227 -12.63 16.65 0.39
N ALA A 228 -12.94 17.84 0.88
CA ALA A 228 -11.99 18.70 1.59
C ALA A 228 -11.51 18.04 2.89
N TYR A 229 -12.40 17.38 3.63
CA TYR A 229 -12.04 16.62 4.83
C TYR A 229 -11.08 15.47 4.50
N ARG A 230 -11.38 14.68 3.47
CA ARG A 230 -10.48 13.59 3.02
C ARG A 230 -9.10 14.13 2.60
N GLN A 231 -9.05 15.27 1.88
CA GLN A 231 -7.79 15.90 1.52
C GLN A 231 -7.00 16.35 2.76
N SER A 232 -7.68 16.92 3.77
CA SER A 232 -7.01 17.33 5.01
C SER A 232 -6.35 16.17 5.76
N LEU A 233 -6.93 14.97 5.68
CA LEU A 233 -6.34 13.75 6.25
C LEU A 233 -5.09 13.32 5.47
N GLU A 234 -5.11 13.43 4.13
CA GLU A 234 -3.90 13.18 3.32
C GLU A 234 -2.79 14.19 3.65
N ASP A 235 -3.12 15.46 3.77
CA ASP A 235 -2.14 16.50 4.11
C ASP A 235 -1.48 16.24 5.47
N LYS A 236 -2.26 15.86 6.48
CA LYS A 236 -1.74 15.44 7.79
C LYS A 236 -0.85 14.19 7.68
N LEU A 237 -1.28 13.23 6.86
CA LEU A 237 -0.52 12.00 6.63
C LEU A 237 0.82 12.30 5.94
N ASP A 238 0.84 13.15 4.93
CA ASP A 238 2.04 13.56 4.23
C ASP A 238 3.01 14.31 5.15
N ASP A 239 2.51 15.20 6.00
CA ASP A 239 3.32 15.88 7.01
C ASP A 239 3.95 14.88 7.99
N THR A 240 3.13 13.95 8.53
CA THR A 240 3.60 12.95 9.49
C THR A 240 4.60 12.00 8.83
N SER A 241 4.32 11.56 7.60
CA SER A 241 5.17 10.61 6.87
C SER A 241 6.45 11.23 6.34
N SER A 242 6.62 12.54 6.46
CA SER A 242 7.86 13.22 6.08
C SER A 242 9.08 12.80 6.92
N LEU A 243 8.89 12.10 8.05
CA LEU A 243 9.99 11.72 8.95
C LEU A 243 11.10 10.93 8.27
N ALA A 244 10.76 9.90 7.50
CA ALA A 244 11.75 9.10 6.77
C ALA A 244 12.53 9.96 5.76
N TRP A 245 11.83 10.81 5.02
CA TRP A 245 12.40 11.66 3.97
C TRP A 245 13.24 12.79 4.54
N ARG A 246 12.86 13.33 5.72
CA ARG A 246 13.70 14.28 6.47
C ARG A 246 15.00 13.61 6.94
N HIS A 247 14.92 12.37 7.41
CA HIS A 247 16.11 11.60 7.82
C HIS A 247 17.07 11.39 6.65
N LEU A 248 16.56 11.06 5.47
CA LEU A 248 17.32 10.89 4.23
C LEU A 248 17.91 12.20 3.68
N GLY A 249 17.30 13.33 4.01
CA GLY A 249 17.65 14.65 3.48
C GLY A 249 17.04 14.92 2.10
N GLU A 250 16.99 16.22 1.75
CA GLU A 250 16.30 16.72 0.57
C GLU A 250 16.89 16.16 -0.74
N THR A 251 18.20 16.16 -0.87
CA THR A 251 18.89 15.72 -2.09
C THR A 251 18.65 14.24 -2.36
N PHE A 252 18.82 13.40 -1.34
CA PHE A 252 18.59 11.95 -1.49
C PHE A 252 17.13 11.65 -1.83
N SER A 253 16.20 12.29 -1.13
CA SER A 253 14.77 12.09 -1.37
C SER A 253 14.36 12.47 -2.80
N LYS A 254 14.85 13.58 -3.32
CA LYS A 254 14.61 14.00 -4.71
C LYS A 254 15.24 13.04 -5.72
N ASN A 255 16.44 12.55 -5.46
CA ASN A 255 17.11 11.57 -6.31
C ASN A 255 16.32 10.26 -6.36
N PHE A 256 15.87 9.75 -5.20
CA PHE A 256 15.01 8.58 -5.14
C PHE A 256 13.70 8.76 -5.93
N ILE A 257 13.01 9.88 -5.72
CA ILE A 257 11.78 10.21 -6.47
C ILE A 257 12.07 10.23 -7.98
N GLY A 258 13.14 10.91 -8.39
CA GLY A 258 13.54 10.99 -9.81
C GLY A 258 13.89 9.63 -10.41
N LEU A 259 14.57 8.79 -9.64
CA LEU A 259 14.93 7.43 -10.07
C LEU A 259 13.69 6.58 -10.36
N ILE A 260 12.75 6.53 -9.41
CA ILE A 260 11.56 5.68 -9.57
C ILE A 260 10.59 6.25 -10.61
N ASN A 261 10.52 7.57 -10.79
CA ASN A 261 9.71 8.17 -11.85
C ASN A 261 10.12 7.73 -13.26
N LYS A 262 11.39 7.34 -13.49
CA LYS A 262 11.85 6.83 -14.80
C LYS A 262 11.07 5.57 -15.24
N VAL A 263 10.61 4.76 -14.30
CA VAL A 263 9.99 3.44 -14.53
C VAL A 263 8.58 3.32 -13.96
N GLY A 264 8.07 4.38 -13.37
CA GLY A 264 6.79 4.36 -12.66
C GLY A 264 5.61 3.94 -13.53
N ASP A 265 5.57 4.37 -14.79
CA ASP A 265 4.50 4.01 -15.73
C ASP A 265 4.62 2.55 -16.20
N THR A 266 5.84 2.00 -16.26
CA THR A 266 6.05 0.57 -16.53
C THR A 266 5.42 -0.28 -15.41
N PHE A 267 5.64 0.09 -14.15
CA PHE A 267 5.02 -0.60 -13.02
C PHE A 267 3.50 -0.44 -12.98
N LEU A 268 3.01 0.75 -13.33
CA LEU A 268 1.57 0.98 -13.42
C LEU A 268 0.92 0.09 -14.51
N GLY A 269 1.56 -0.04 -15.67
CA GLY A 269 1.13 -0.95 -16.73
C GLY A 269 1.04 -2.41 -16.29
N ARG A 270 1.94 -2.87 -15.38
CA ARG A 270 1.84 -4.22 -14.80
C ARG A 270 0.60 -4.40 -13.94
N ILE A 271 0.19 -3.36 -13.20
CA ILE A 271 -1.06 -3.35 -12.44
C ILE A 271 -2.27 -3.42 -13.37
N ASP A 272 -2.25 -2.62 -14.43
CA ASP A 272 -3.37 -2.50 -15.37
C ASP A 272 -3.62 -3.79 -16.15
N GLU A 273 -2.58 -4.57 -16.42
CA GLU A 273 -2.67 -5.83 -17.18
C GLU A 273 -3.59 -6.87 -16.53
N THR A 274 -3.62 -6.94 -15.21
CA THR A 274 -4.44 -7.91 -14.46
C THR A 274 -5.55 -7.27 -13.63
N GLY A 275 -5.30 -6.12 -13.04
CA GLY A 275 -6.22 -5.44 -12.13
C GLY A 275 -7.12 -4.41 -12.84
N GLY A 276 -6.60 -3.78 -13.90
CA GLY A 276 -7.26 -2.66 -14.56
C GLY A 276 -6.97 -1.31 -13.88
N THR A 277 -7.44 -0.26 -14.54
CA THR A 277 -7.00 1.14 -14.30
C THR A 277 -7.47 1.77 -12.99
N LYS A 278 -8.36 1.13 -12.24
CA LYS A 278 -8.82 1.61 -10.91
C LYS A 278 -7.98 1.08 -9.75
N TRP A 279 -7.27 -0.04 -9.94
CA TRP A 279 -6.49 -0.65 -8.85
C TRP A 279 -5.25 0.18 -8.48
N MET A 280 -4.83 0.05 -7.23
CA MET A 280 -3.73 0.84 -6.65
C MET A 280 -3.94 2.36 -6.78
N PRO A 281 -5.04 2.92 -6.29
CA PRO A 281 -5.32 4.35 -6.43
C PRO A 281 -4.20 5.26 -5.89
N ALA A 282 -3.46 4.82 -4.86
CA ALA A 282 -2.32 5.58 -4.32
C ALA A 282 -1.11 5.65 -5.28
N ALA A 283 -1.06 4.78 -6.31
CA ALA A 283 -0.03 4.81 -7.37
C ALA A 283 -0.44 5.67 -8.58
N ARG A 284 -1.63 6.31 -8.53
CA ARG A 284 -2.21 7.13 -9.61
C ARG A 284 -2.36 8.58 -9.19
N ARG A 285 -2.17 9.50 -10.11
CA ARG A 285 -2.44 10.93 -9.87
C ARG A 285 -3.95 11.15 -9.72
N LEU A 286 -4.35 12.18 -9.00
CA LEU A 286 -5.77 12.53 -8.82
C LEU A 286 -6.49 12.86 -10.14
N ASN A 287 -5.73 13.35 -11.15
CA ASN A 287 -6.27 13.73 -12.44
C ASN A 287 -6.17 12.61 -13.51
N ASP A 288 -5.58 11.47 -13.15
CA ASP A 288 -5.53 10.27 -14.00
C ASP A 288 -6.85 9.49 -13.82
N SER A 289 -8.00 10.17 -13.96
CA SER A 289 -9.29 9.48 -13.92
C SER A 289 -9.32 8.43 -15.02
N PRO A 290 -9.66 7.16 -14.72
CA PRO A 290 -9.87 6.18 -15.76
C PRO A 290 -11.01 6.70 -16.65
N GLU A 291 -10.78 6.76 -17.94
CA GLU A 291 -11.86 7.00 -18.89
C GLU A 291 -12.95 5.95 -18.65
N SER A 292 -14.17 6.43 -18.45
CA SER A 292 -15.37 5.63 -18.17
C SER A 292 -15.72 4.69 -19.30
#